data_f963a7822cf14c31756d09552f58f51f
#
_entry.id   f963a7822cf14c31756d09552f58f51f
#
_cell.length_a   1.000
_cell.length_b   1.000
_cell.length_c   1.000
_cell.angle_alpha   90.00
_cell.angle_beta   90.00
_cell.angle_gamma   90.00
#
_symmetry.space_group_name_H-M   'P 1'
#
loop_
_entity.id
_entity.type
_entity.pdbx_description
1 polymer ?
#
loop_
_entity_poly.entity_id
_entity_poly.type
_entity_poly.pdbx_seq_one_letter_code
_entity_poly.pdbx_strand_id
1 'polypeptide(L)'
;MSETTPLIKAALNLRVGVGFDVYDGTFNASVDAYQDKFIEQWDVAVSEALGHPISLNIQQLDHSSYVDGVGRLFASGDYPDVILLNASQYAEYAKTGLLWDMTDAYDNAKFQSHMVLPAVNQSVRIDGRQYGLSTGLGGGCITYVKQAWLDAVGMKAEDITDWDSYYAMLKAFTEQDPDGNDKNDTYGVAAAGFIGSEAPYTNYLPQFWQNAYPNFTYDENGVWYNGFNTQETKDALLRLQQAYADGVIDPESLTMGTKDVREKWWSSDQSGSFGAFTYWSGYWNDNLINNMDKNGVDSGLARLAPLAEMDGYLNRESPVYCIIDDGDGDDSREQAIFDAVFETMFDGVIPDPISYSQVSPS
;
A
#
# COMPACT_ATOMS: atom_id res chain seq x y z
N MET A 1 6.28 5.43 46.57
CA MET A 1 5.23 5.59 45.53
C MET A 1 5.82 4.94 44.30
N SER A 2 5.24 3.86 43.81
CA SER A 2 5.71 3.26 42.57
C SER A 2 5.34 4.24 41.44
N GLU A 3 6.34 4.83 40.80
CA GLU A 3 6.13 5.56 39.55
C GLU A 3 5.51 4.57 38.56
N THR A 4 4.23 4.76 38.23
CA THR A 4 3.59 3.97 37.21
C THR A 4 4.19 4.41 35.88
N THR A 5 4.84 3.48 35.18
CA THR A 5 5.35 3.71 33.83
C THR A 5 4.19 4.15 32.93
N PRO A 6 4.28 5.30 32.27
CA PRO A 6 3.27 5.71 31.31
C PRO A 6 3.11 4.67 30.18
N LEU A 7 1.89 4.36 29.81
CA LEU A 7 1.58 3.38 28.77
C LEU A 7 0.93 4.08 27.58
N ILE A 8 1.55 3.96 26.42
CA ILE A 8 0.98 4.42 25.16
C ILE A 8 0.35 3.22 24.43
N LYS A 9 -0.94 3.32 24.14
CA LYS A 9 -1.65 2.35 23.31
C LYS A 9 -1.66 2.81 21.85
N ALA A 10 -1.14 1.99 20.97
CA ALA A 10 -1.14 2.26 19.53
C ALA A 10 -1.89 1.15 18.78
N ALA A 11 -2.88 1.51 17.95
CA ALA A 11 -3.51 0.61 17.00
C ALA A 11 -2.84 0.80 15.64
N LEU A 12 -2.03 -0.17 15.26
CA LEU A 12 -1.22 -0.14 14.07
C LEU A 12 -1.54 -1.34 13.18
N ASN A 13 -1.51 -1.11 11.87
CA ASN A 13 -1.42 -2.17 10.89
C ASN A 13 0.07 -2.46 10.66
N LEU A 14 0.65 -3.27 11.52
CA LEU A 14 2.01 -3.71 11.36
C LEU A 14 2.09 -4.66 10.17
N ARG A 15 2.39 -4.13 9.01
CA ARG A 15 2.94 -4.92 7.91
C ARG A 15 4.38 -5.26 8.28
N VAL A 16 4.54 -6.28 9.09
CA VAL A 16 5.87 -6.87 9.26
C VAL A 16 6.22 -7.44 7.90
N GLY A 17 7.32 -6.98 7.32
CA GLY A 17 7.84 -7.44 6.04
C GLY A 17 8.38 -8.87 6.11
N VAL A 18 7.51 -9.81 6.42
CA VAL A 18 7.79 -11.24 6.43
C VAL A 18 7.21 -11.80 5.14
N GLY A 19 8.00 -12.57 4.43
CA GLY A 19 7.55 -13.23 3.20
C GLY A 19 6.25 -14.00 3.40
N PHE A 20 5.58 -14.35 2.30
CA PHE A 20 4.25 -14.94 2.27
C PHE A 20 4.07 -16.30 2.95
N ASP A 21 5.06 -16.84 3.65
CA ASP A 21 4.90 -17.98 4.58
C ASP A 21 3.90 -17.72 5.74
N VAL A 22 3.29 -16.55 5.67
CA VAL A 22 2.33 -15.90 6.55
C VAL A 22 1.05 -16.71 6.77
N TYR A 23 0.77 -17.70 5.93
CA TYR A 23 -0.53 -18.38 5.95
C TYR A 23 -0.53 -19.78 6.58
N ASP A 24 0.59 -20.27 7.07
CA ASP A 24 0.71 -21.63 7.61
C ASP A 24 0.67 -21.76 9.14
N GLY A 25 0.36 -20.70 9.86
CA GLY A 25 0.33 -20.68 11.33
C GLY A 25 1.68 -20.45 12.00
N THR A 26 2.79 -20.62 11.31
CA THR A 26 4.15 -20.32 11.80
C THR A 26 4.37 -18.80 11.86
N PHE A 27 3.61 -18.07 11.06
CA PHE A 27 3.69 -16.63 10.94
C PHE A 27 3.25 -15.87 12.19
N ASN A 28 2.17 -16.30 12.83
CA ASN A 28 1.69 -15.61 14.04
C ASN A 28 2.74 -15.62 15.14
N ALA A 29 3.43 -16.74 15.33
CA ALA A 29 4.51 -16.86 16.29
C ALA A 29 5.72 -15.98 15.92
N SER A 30 6.02 -15.84 14.63
CA SER A 30 7.13 -14.97 14.16
C SER A 30 6.79 -13.49 14.26
N VAL A 31 5.55 -13.10 13.97
CA VAL A 31 5.07 -11.71 14.12
C VAL A 31 5.09 -11.31 15.58
N ASP A 32 4.55 -12.14 16.46
CA ASP A 32 4.51 -11.86 17.90
C ASP A 32 5.94 -11.69 18.44
N ALA A 33 6.87 -12.57 18.06
CA ALA A 33 8.27 -12.46 18.49
C ALA A 33 8.97 -11.19 17.96
N TYR A 34 8.65 -10.74 16.75
CA TYR A 34 9.16 -9.47 16.21
C TYR A 34 8.53 -8.27 16.89
N GLN A 35 7.24 -8.32 17.13
CA GLN A 35 6.50 -7.29 17.83
C GLN A 35 7.05 -7.08 19.25
N ASP A 36 7.27 -8.16 20.00
CA ASP A 36 7.84 -8.11 21.34
C ASP A 36 9.22 -7.46 21.34
N LYS A 37 10.11 -7.87 20.42
CA LYS A 37 11.45 -7.26 20.28
C LYS A 37 11.39 -5.78 19.90
N PHE A 38 10.45 -5.41 19.03
CA PHE A 38 10.28 -4.02 18.64
C PHE A 38 9.85 -3.19 19.84
N ILE A 39 8.83 -3.64 20.59
CA ILE A 39 8.35 -2.97 21.79
C ILE A 39 9.49 -2.81 22.81
N GLU A 40 10.24 -3.87 23.08
CA GLU A 40 11.36 -3.85 24.02
C GLU A 40 12.43 -2.81 23.62
N GLN A 41 12.82 -2.76 22.35
CA GLN A 41 13.78 -1.80 21.84
C GLN A 41 13.24 -0.37 21.84
N TRP A 42 11.96 -0.21 21.50
CA TRP A 42 11.28 1.07 21.51
C TRP A 42 11.19 1.62 22.95
N ASP A 43 10.74 0.82 23.90
CA ASP A 43 10.61 1.20 25.31
C ASP A 43 11.94 1.71 25.89
N VAL A 44 13.04 1.00 25.59
CA VAL A 44 14.38 1.40 26.01
C VAL A 44 14.80 2.71 25.35
N ALA A 45 14.76 2.78 24.03
CA ALA A 45 15.27 3.93 23.29
C ALA A 45 14.48 5.22 23.61
N VAL A 46 13.16 5.12 23.69
CA VAL A 46 12.29 6.28 23.99
C VAL A 46 12.42 6.70 25.45
N SER A 47 12.47 5.75 26.38
CA SER A 47 12.69 6.06 27.81
C SER A 47 14.03 6.77 28.04
N GLU A 48 15.08 6.35 27.34
CA GLU A 48 16.38 7.02 27.38
C GLU A 48 16.32 8.45 26.80
N ALA A 49 15.67 8.61 25.65
CA ALA A 49 15.55 9.90 24.98
C ALA A 49 14.75 10.94 25.80
N LEU A 50 13.69 10.49 26.47
CA LEU A 50 12.82 11.35 27.28
C LEU A 50 13.29 11.50 28.72
N GLY A 51 14.20 10.63 29.21
CA GLY A 51 14.73 10.64 30.58
C GLY A 51 13.74 10.15 31.63
N HIS A 52 12.67 9.46 31.24
CA HIS A 52 11.73 8.80 32.15
C HIS A 52 11.17 7.51 31.52
N PRO A 53 10.74 6.54 32.34
CA PRO A 53 10.19 5.28 31.83
C PRO A 53 8.89 5.49 31.04
N ILE A 54 8.81 4.86 29.87
CA ILE A 54 7.60 4.81 29.06
C ILE A 54 7.49 3.42 28.41
N SER A 55 6.30 2.96 28.13
CA SER A 55 6.07 1.68 27.46
C SER A 55 5.02 1.79 26.37
N LEU A 56 5.21 1.03 25.30
CA LEU A 56 4.32 0.92 24.14
C LEU A 56 3.51 -0.37 24.22
N ASN A 57 2.20 -0.28 24.04
CA ASN A 57 1.32 -1.43 23.82
C ASN A 57 0.73 -1.35 22.42
N ILE A 58 1.00 -2.33 21.59
CA ILE A 58 0.51 -2.37 20.20
C ILE A 58 -0.70 -3.29 20.11
N GLN A 59 -1.83 -2.74 19.68
CA GLN A 59 -3.00 -3.48 19.26
C GLN A 59 -2.93 -3.71 17.75
N GLN A 60 -2.66 -4.94 17.35
CA GLN A 60 -2.66 -5.32 15.94
C GLN A 60 -4.10 -5.53 15.46
N LEU A 61 -4.49 -4.81 14.41
CA LEU A 61 -5.73 -5.04 13.69
C LEU A 61 -5.44 -5.84 12.42
N ASP A 62 -6.35 -6.73 12.07
CA ASP A 62 -6.23 -7.55 10.85
C ASP A 62 -6.14 -6.67 9.60
N HIS A 63 -5.14 -6.92 8.75
CA HIS A 63 -4.88 -6.12 7.56
C HIS A 63 -6.04 -6.11 6.57
N SER A 64 -6.69 -7.26 6.35
CA SER A 64 -7.76 -7.40 5.37
C SER A 64 -9.06 -6.70 5.78
N SER A 65 -9.25 -6.48 7.09
CA SER A 65 -10.41 -5.83 7.70
C SER A 65 -10.03 -4.62 8.57
N TYR A 66 -8.89 -3.98 8.29
CA TYR A 66 -8.35 -2.90 9.11
C TYR A 66 -9.31 -1.72 9.23
N VAL A 67 -9.91 -1.29 8.13
CA VAL A 67 -10.89 -0.17 8.09
C VAL A 67 -12.08 -0.46 9.00
N ASP A 68 -12.63 -1.67 8.93
CA ASP A 68 -13.73 -2.09 9.81
C ASP A 68 -13.27 -2.23 11.27
N GLY A 69 -12.03 -2.66 11.48
CA GLY A 69 -11.40 -2.73 12.80
C GLY A 69 -11.34 -1.37 13.47
N VAL A 70 -10.84 -0.37 12.76
CA VAL A 70 -10.82 1.04 13.21
C VAL A 70 -12.23 1.53 13.51
N GLY A 71 -13.19 1.30 12.61
CA GLY A 71 -14.59 1.69 12.83
C GLY A 71 -15.18 1.09 14.10
N ARG A 72 -14.85 -0.17 14.43
CA ARG A 72 -15.29 -0.82 15.68
C ARG A 72 -14.66 -0.18 16.92
N LEU A 73 -13.36 0.17 16.89
CA LEU A 73 -12.70 0.87 17.99
C LEU A 73 -13.39 2.22 18.26
N PHE A 74 -13.65 3.00 17.23
CA PHE A 74 -14.33 4.28 17.37
C PHE A 74 -15.78 4.12 17.88
N ALA A 75 -16.50 3.12 17.39
CA ALA A 75 -17.88 2.86 17.82
C ALA A 75 -17.98 2.37 19.28
N SER A 76 -16.96 1.66 19.77
CA SER A 76 -16.92 1.17 21.16
C SER A 76 -16.40 2.21 22.16
N GLY A 77 -15.78 3.30 21.69
CA GLY A 77 -15.11 4.28 22.55
C GLY A 77 -13.81 3.78 23.17
N ASP A 78 -13.28 2.64 22.69
CA ASP A 78 -11.99 2.10 23.14
C ASP A 78 -10.87 2.67 22.24
N TYR A 79 -10.63 3.96 22.39
CA TYR A 79 -9.65 4.67 21.60
C TYR A 79 -8.22 4.30 22.00
N PRO A 80 -7.33 3.99 21.03
CA PRO A 80 -5.89 3.99 21.29
C PRO A 80 -5.39 5.43 21.43
N ASP A 81 -4.20 5.60 21.96
CA ASP A 81 -3.53 6.92 22.00
C ASP A 81 -3.06 7.35 20.61
N VAL A 82 -2.51 6.39 19.85
CA VAL A 82 -2.05 6.58 18.48
C VAL A 82 -2.74 5.60 17.54
N ILE A 83 -3.19 6.07 16.40
CA ILE A 83 -3.86 5.25 15.39
C ILE A 83 -3.33 5.53 13.99
N LEU A 84 -3.25 4.48 13.16
CA LEU A 84 -2.91 4.58 11.76
C LEU A 84 -4.20 4.61 10.94
N LEU A 85 -4.43 5.66 10.17
CA LEU A 85 -5.62 5.86 9.34
C LEU A 85 -5.26 5.88 7.85
N ASN A 86 -6.15 5.38 7.01
CA ASN A 86 -6.09 5.65 5.57
C ASN A 86 -6.58 7.09 5.28
N ALA A 87 -6.37 7.57 4.07
CA ALA A 87 -6.72 8.95 3.71
C ALA A 87 -8.21 9.29 3.92
N SER A 88 -9.11 8.34 3.61
CA SER A 88 -10.56 8.55 3.77
C SER A 88 -10.97 8.66 5.24
N GLN A 89 -10.49 7.74 6.08
CA GLN A 89 -10.73 7.77 7.52
C GLN A 89 -10.10 9.01 8.18
N TYR A 90 -8.88 9.36 7.76
CA TYR A 90 -8.21 10.56 8.24
C TYR A 90 -9.02 11.83 7.94
N ALA A 91 -9.49 12.00 6.69
CA ALA A 91 -10.29 13.14 6.30
C ALA A 91 -11.65 13.21 7.03
N GLU A 92 -12.24 12.06 7.35
CA GLU A 92 -13.47 11.98 8.13
C GLU A 92 -13.23 12.37 9.59
N TYR A 93 -12.28 11.70 10.27
CA TYR A 93 -12.09 11.87 11.70
C TYR A 93 -11.44 13.20 12.09
N ALA A 94 -10.60 13.78 11.24
CA ALA A 94 -10.05 15.12 11.47
C ALA A 94 -11.12 16.22 11.62
N LYS A 95 -12.31 16.01 11.01
CA LYS A 95 -13.43 16.96 11.10
C LYS A 95 -14.34 16.75 12.30
N THR A 96 -14.16 15.68 13.05
CA THR A 96 -15.01 15.31 14.17
C THR A 96 -14.50 15.85 15.51
N GLY A 97 -13.26 16.33 15.58
CA GLY A 97 -12.57 16.70 16.81
C GLY A 97 -12.07 15.48 17.62
N LEU A 98 -12.00 14.30 16.99
CA LEU A 98 -11.42 13.10 17.62
C LEU A 98 -9.91 13.01 17.45
N LEU A 99 -9.35 13.73 16.49
CA LEU A 99 -7.91 13.77 16.26
C LEU A 99 -7.34 15.06 16.83
N TRP A 100 -6.27 14.93 17.58
CA TRP A 100 -5.55 16.07 18.12
C TRP A 100 -4.98 16.96 17.02
N ASP A 101 -5.17 18.27 17.17
CA ASP A 101 -4.56 19.29 16.31
C ASP A 101 -3.10 19.47 16.70
N MET A 102 -2.22 18.71 16.07
CA MET A 102 -0.78 18.76 16.32
C MET A 102 -0.05 19.85 15.54
N THR A 103 -0.75 20.85 14.99
CA THR A 103 -0.15 21.86 14.09
C THR A 103 1.05 22.54 14.74
N ASP A 104 0.90 23.04 15.96
CA ASP A 104 1.97 23.74 16.66
C ASP A 104 3.13 22.80 17.03
N ALA A 105 2.83 21.58 17.47
CA ALA A 105 3.84 20.56 17.78
C ALA A 105 4.62 20.17 16.52
N TYR A 106 3.93 19.93 15.42
CA TYR A 106 4.52 19.59 14.13
C TYR A 106 5.41 20.71 13.58
N ASP A 107 4.89 21.95 13.53
CA ASP A 107 5.59 23.08 12.94
C ASP A 107 6.87 23.47 13.73
N ASN A 108 6.93 23.13 15.02
CA ASN A 108 8.09 23.36 15.89
C ASN A 108 8.94 22.10 16.14
N ALA A 109 8.59 20.96 15.55
CA ALA A 109 9.28 19.70 15.79
C ALA A 109 10.74 19.74 15.31
N LYS A 110 11.64 19.11 16.07
CA LYS A 110 13.08 19.06 15.76
C LYS A 110 13.37 18.35 14.45
N PHE A 111 12.58 17.31 14.13
CA PHE A 111 12.76 16.53 12.91
C PHE A 111 12.44 17.33 11.62
N GLN A 112 11.82 18.51 11.69
CA GLN A 112 11.57 19.35 10.52
C GLN A 112 12.83 19.66 9.71
N SER A 113 13.97 19.78 10.38
CA SER A 113 15.24 20.12 9.74
C SER A 113 15.82 19.01 8.86
N HIS A 114 15.37 17.78 9.01
CA HIS A 114 15.85 16.61 8.23
C HIS A 114 14.72 15.81 7.56
N MET A 115 13.53 16.35 7.54
CA MET A 115 12.41 15.69 6.84
C MET A 115 12.69 15.59 5.34
N VAL A 116 12.78 14.36 4.83
CA VAL A 116 13.19 14.09 3.44
C VAL A 116 12.12 14.51 2.44
N LEU A 117 10.85 14.42 2.80
CA LEU A 117 9.72 14.70 1.92
C LEU A 117 8.67 15.59 2.63
N PRO A 118 8.98 16.87 2.90
CA PRO A 118 8.04 17.77 3.59
C PRO A 118 6.72 17.95 2.83
N ALA A 119 6.73 17.83 1.51
CA ALA A 119 5.53 17.94 0.69
C ALA A 119 4.47 16.87 1.02
N VAL A 120 4.88 15.67 1.45
CA VAL A 120 3.95 14.61 1.86
C VAL A 120 3.14 15.05 3.07
N ASN A 121 3.80 15.58 4.09
CA ASN A 121 3.13 16.05 5.29
C ASN A 121 2.39 17.38 5.07
N GLN A 122 2.82 18.20 4.11
CA GLN A 122 2.04 19.34 3.69
C GLN A 122 0.72 18.93 3.01
N SER A 123 0.72 17.84 2.25
CA SER A 123 -0.48 17.34 1.55
C SER A 123 -1.53 16.71 2.47
N VAL A 124 -1.15 16.28 3.68
CA VAL A 124 -2.11 15.74 4.66
C VAL A 124 -2.74 16.81 5.55
N ARG A 125 -2.40 18.07 5.38
CA ARG A 125 -3.07 19.17 6.10
C ARG A 125 -4.54 19.29 5.66
N ILE A 126 -5.41 19.46 6.63
CA ILE A 126 -6.85 19.70 6.42
C ILE A 126 -7.17 21.11 6.92
N ASP A 127 -7.68 21.95 6.04
CA ASP A 127 -7.98 23.38 6.34
C ASP A 127 -6.77 24.12 6.96
N GLY A 128 -5.55 23.77 6.51
CA GLY A 128 -4.30 24.33 6.98
C GLY A 128 -3.78 23.76 8.31
N ARG A 129 -4.49 22.84 8.94
CA ARG A 129 -4.12 22.19 10.20
C ARG A 129 -3.55 20.81 10.01
N GLN A 130 -2.64 20.41 10.89
CA GLN A 130 -2.00 19.10 10.91
C GLN A 130 -2.65 18.22 11.97
N TYR A 131 -3.33 17.12 11.57
CA TYR A 131 -3.96 16.16 12.48
C TYR A 131 -3.27 14.80 12.49
N GLY A 132 -2.20 14.66 11.73
CA GLY A 132 -1.45 13.43 11.67
C GLY A 132 -0.20 13.56 10.81
N LEU A 133 0.64 12.53 10.85
CA LEU A 133 1.90 12.45 10.14
C LEU A 133 1.94 11.23 9.22
N SER A 134 2.44 11.44 8.02
CA SER A 134 2.75 10.35 7.10
C SER A 134 4.26 10.11 7.02
N THR A 135 4.67 8.86 7.07
CA THR A 135 6.09 8.47 7.06
C THR A 135 6.74 8.52 5.68
N GLY A 136 5.96 8.73 4.64
CA GLY A 136 6.49 8.87 3.28
C GLY A 136 5.53 8.43 2.18
N LEU A 137 5.97 8.59 0.95
CA LEU A 137 5.29 8.01 -0.21
C LEU A 137 5.43 6.50 -0.15
N GLY A 138 4.32 5.79 -0.24
CA GLY A 138 4.35 4.34 -0.46
C GLY A 138 5.10 4.02 -1.74
N GLY A 139 5.64 2.80 -1.86
CA GLY A 139 6.21 2.34 -3.12
C GLY A 139 5.14 2.40 -4.22
N GLY A 140 5.47 3.02 -5.37
CA GLY A 140 4.58 3.08 -6.51
C GLY A 140 4.33 1.71 -7.13
N CYS A 141 3.40 1.65 -8.06
CA CYS A 141 3.18 0.46 -8.88
C CYS A 141 4.18 0.39 -10.04
N ILE A 142 4.38 -0.81 -10.54
CA ILE A 142 5.08 -1.08 -11.79
C ILE A 142 4.41 -2.27 -12.48
N THR A 143 4.47 -2.30 -13.79
CA THR A 143 4.00 -3.45 -14.55
C THR A 143 5.14 -4.44 -14.75
N TYR A 144 4.95 -5.63 -14.21
CA TYR A 144 5.80 -6.79 -14.43
C TYR A 144 5.26 -7.61 -15.59
N VAL A 145 6.17 -8.15 -16.40
CA VAL A 145 5.84 -9.04 -17.52
C VAL A 145 6.70 -10.27 -17.42
N LYS A 146 6.15 -11.46 -17.60
CA LYS A 146 6.90 -12.71 -17.63
C LYS A 146 7.86 -12.70 -18.84
N GLN A 147 9.16 -12.69 -18.57
CA GLN A 147 10.18 -12.66 -19.63
C GLN A 147 10.09 -13.87 -20.55
N ALA A 148 9.89 -15.07 -19.97
CA ALA A 148 9.73 -16.29 -20.76
C ALA A 148 8.57 -16.22 -21.76
N TRP A 149 7.46 -15.53 -21.40
CA TRP A 149 6.33 -15.35 -22.30
C TRP A 149 6.61 -14.33 -23.38
N LEU A 150 7.34 -13.25 -23.08
CA LEU A 150 7.82 -12.33 -24.12
C LEU A 150 8.70 -13.04 -25.15
N ASP A 151 9.64 -13.86 -24.67
CA ASP A 151 10.54 -14.62 -25.52
C ASP A 151 9.78 -15.63 -26.39
N ALA A 152 8.78 -16.32 -25.81
CA ALA A 152 7.95 -17.30 -26.52
C ALA A 152 7.15 -16.68 -27.67
N VAL A 153 6.64 -15.44 -27.49
CA VAL A 153 5.88 -14.73 -28.54
C VAL A 153 6.77 -13.82 -29.40
N GLY A 154 8.10 -13.83 -29.20
CA GLY A 154 9.07 -13.07 -29.97
C GLY A 154 9.02 -11.56 -29.77
N MET A 155 8.58 -11.09 -28.66
CA MET A 155 8.47 -9.66 -28.31
C MET A 155 9.54 -9.25 -27.29
N LYS A 156 9.82 -7.94 -27.21
CA LYS A 156 10.76 -7.37 -26.25
C LYS A 156 10.09 -6.27 -25.45
N ALA A 157 10.41 -6.21 -24.16
CA ALA A 157 9.86 -5.20 -23.26
C ALA A 157 10.15 -3.76 -23.70
N GLU A 158 11.33 -3.53 -24.31
CA GLU A 158 11.75 -2.21 -24.79
C GLU A 158 10.93 -1.69 -25.98
N ASP A 159 10.25 -2.57 -26.70
CA ASP A 159 9.39 -2.23 -27.84
C ASP A 159 7.94 -1.92 -27.42
N ILE A 160 7.61 -2.12 -26.14
CA ILE A 160 6.26 -1.92 -25.60
C ILE A 160 6.21 -0.54 -24.94
N THR A 161 5.87 0.46 -25.73
CA THR A 161 5.99 1.88 -25.34
C THR A 161 4.67 2.67 -25.39
N ASP A 162 3.66 2.11 -26.04
CA ASP A 162 2.34 2.72 -26.24
C ASP A 162 1.21 1.70 -26.11
N TRP A 163 -0.01 2.17 -26.17
CA TRP A 163 -1.20 1.33 -26.05
C TRP A 163 -1.26 0.21 -27.10
N ASP A 164 -0.91 0.51 -28.36
CA ASP A 164 -1.04 -0.46 -29.44
C ASP A 164 -0.04 -1.61 -29.28
N SER A 165 1.20 -1.33 -28.93
CA SER A 165 2.23 -2.33 -28.65
C SER A 165 1.92 -3.13 -27.37
N TYR A 166 1.41 -2.48 -26.33
CA TYR A 166 0.97 -3.14 -25.10
C TYR A 166 -0.19 -4.09 -25.38
N TYR A 167 -1.22 -3.62 -26.07
CA TYR A 167 -2.38 -4.45 -26.38
C TYR A 167 -2.03 -5.63 -27.31
N ALA A 168 -1.14 -5.43 -28.27
CA ALA A 168 -0.61 -6.51 -29.12
C ALA A 168 0.11 -7.58 -28.29
N MET A 169 0.90 -7.18 -27.30
CA MET A 169 1.54 -8.10 -26.34
C MET A 169 0.50 -8.93 -25.57
N LEU A 170 -0.53 -8.27 -25.02
CA LEU A 170 -1.57 -8.96 -24.27
C LEU A 170 -2.33 -9.98 -25.15
N LYS A 171 -2.63 -9.61 -26.39
CA LYS A 171 -3.25 -10.54 -27.36
C LYS A 171 -2.33 -11.71 -27.68
N ALA A 172 -1.05 -11.47 -27.88
CA ALA A 172 -0.08 -12.54 -28.10
C ALA A 172 -0.04 -13.53 -26.93
N PHE A 173 -0.06 -13.05 -25.69
CA PHE A 173 -0.13 -13.90 -24.51
C PHE A 173 -1.43 -14.71 -24.41
N THR A 174 -2.53 -14.21 -24.95
CA THR A 174 -3.80 -14.90 -24.96
C THR A 174 -3.91 -15.92 -26.10
N GLU A 175 -3.32 -15.65 -27.28
CA GLU A 175 -3.60 -16.37 -28.51
C GLU A 175 -2.45 -17.31 -28.97
N GLN A 176 -1.22 -17.17 -28.44
CA GLN A 176 -0.03 -17.83 -28.97
C GLN A 176 0.62 -18.84 -28.01
N ASP A 177 -0.15 -19.35 -27.03
CA ASP A 177 0.31 -20.40 -26.11
C ASP A 177 1.73 -20.10 -25.52
N PRO A 178 1.90 -19.00 -24.77
CA PRO A 178 3.22 -18.59 -24.28
C PRO A 178 3.80 -19.52 -23.19
N ASP A 179 3.01 -20.36 -22.57
CA ASP A 179 3.43 -21.37 -21.60
C ASP A 179 3.77 -22.73 -22.24
N GLY A 180 3.49 -22.90 -23.56
CA GLY A 180 3.89 -24.05 -24.33
C GLY A 180 3.18 -25.36 -23.98
N ASN A 181 1.93 -25.27 -23.51
CA ASN A 181 1.17 -26.44 -23.08
C ASN A 181 0.22 -27.00 -24.18
N ASP A 182 0.27 -26.44 -25.40
CA ASP A 182 -0.60 -26.75 -26.55
C ASP A 182 -2.09 -26.49 -26.29
N LYS A 183 -2.41 -25.53 -25.40
CA LYS A 183 -3.78 -25.09 -25.10
C LYS A 183 -3.90 -23.57 -25.21
N ASN A 184 -5.12 -23.12 -25.42
CA ASN A 184 -5.45 -21.69 -25.37
C ASN A 184 -6.13 -21.37 -24.03
N ASP A 185 -5.35 -21.33 -22.96
CA ASP A 185 -5.82 -21.20 -21.60
C ASP A 185 -5.06 -20.15 -20.77
N THR A 186 -4.34 -19.26 -21.44
CA THR A 186 -3.59 -18.16 -20.84
C THR A 186 -4.23 -16.80 -21.14
N TYR A 187 -3.96 -15.80 -20.32
CA TYR A 187 -4.51 -14.45 -20.45
C TYR A 187 -3.42 -13.39 -20.54
N GLY A 188 -3.74 -12.25 -21.15
CA GLY A 188 -2.85 -11.09 -21.16
C GLY A 188 -2.66 -10.50 -19.78
N VAL A 189 -3.77 -10.22 -19.09
CA VAL A 189 -3.82 -9.61 -17.75
C VAL A 189 -4.92 -10.20 -16.87
N ALA A 190 -4.76 -10.02 -15.56
CA ALA A 190 -5.81 -10.23 -14.56
C ALA A 190 -5.82 -9.10 -13.54
N ALA A 191 -6.93 -8.94 -12.83
CA ALA A 191 -7.14 -7.94 -11.80
C ALA A 191 -7.87 -8.53 -10.59
N ALA A 192 -7.70 -7.91 -9.44
CA ALA A 192 -8.44 -8.24 -8.22
C ALA A 192 -9.72 -7.43 -8.14
N GLY A 193 -10.78 -7.91 -8.76
CA GLY A 193 -12.07 -7.25 -8.80
C GLY A 193 -12.02 -5.85 -9.46
N PHE A 194 -13.06 -5.47 -10.16
CA PHE A 194 -13.14 -4.10 -10.68
C PHE A 194 -13.35 -3.07 -9.56
N ILE A 195 -13.72 -3.53 -8.38
CA ILE A 195 -13.99 -2.74 -7.17
C ILE A 195 -13.25 -3.42 -6.01
N GLY A 196 -11.96 -3.67 -6.16
CA GLY A 196 -11.17 -4.37 -5.15
C GLY A 196 -10.83 -3.50 -3.95
N SER A 197 -10.67 -4.14 -2.80
CA SER A 197 -10.46 -3.49 -1.51
C SER A 197 -9.07 -2.89 -1.30
N GLU A 198 -8.05 -3.31 -2.03
CA GLU A 198 -6.66 -2.86 -1.79
C GLU A 198 -6.18 -1.77 -2.74
N ALA A 199 -6.77 -1.70 -3.90
CA ALA A 199 -6.40 -0.70 -4.87
C ALA A 199 -7.61 -0.41 -5.75
N PRO A 200 -7.81 0.83 -6.13
CA PRO A 200 -8.73 1.12 -7.20
C PRO A 200 -8.37 0.26 -8.42
N TYR A 201 -9.35 -0.22 -9.12
CA TYR A 201 -9.21 -0.97 -10.39
C TYR A 201 -8.20 -0.30 -11.35
N THR A 202 -7.96 1.00 -11.24
CA THR A 202 -6.93 1.75 -11.95
C THR A 202 -5.51 1.28 -11.63
N ASN A 203 -5.31 0.65 -10.48
CA ASN A 203 -4.01 0.22 -10.01
C ASN A 203 -3.53 -1.10 -10.63
N TYR A 204 -4.48 -2.01 -10.92
CA TYR A 204 -4.15 -3.29 -11.56
C TYR A 204 -4.09 -3.20 -13.09
N LEU A 205 -4.83 -2.26 -13.67
CA LEU A 205 -4.97 -2.10 -15.12
C LEU A 205 -4.69 -0.65 -15.56
N PRO A 206 -3.59 -0.02 -15.10
CA PRO A 206 -3.35 1.41 -15.34
C PRO A 206 -3.23 1.74 -16.83
N GLN A 207 -2.75 0.81 -17.66
CA GLN A 207 -2.65 1.02 -19.09
C GLN A 207 -4.01 1.16 -19.77
N PHE A 208 -5.04 0.50 -19.21
CA PHE A 208 -6.41 0.63 -19.71
C PHE A 208 -7.05 1.96 -19.27
N TRP A 209 -6.72 2.40 -18.07
CA TRP A 209 -7.21 3.65 -17.51
C TRP A 209 -6.44 4.85 -18.00
N GLN A 210 -5.14 4.70 -18.28
CA GLN A 210 -4.24 5.79 -18.68
C GLN A 210 -4.34 6.96 -17.68
N ASN A 211 -4.77 8.14 -18.13
CA ASN A 211 -4.96 9.31 -17.25
C ASN A 211 -6.42 9.47 -16.77
N ALA A 212 -7.27 8.46 -16.94
CA ALA A 212 -8.62 8.50 -16.43
C ALA A 212 -8.65 8.25 -14.91
N TYR A 213 -9.32 9.14 -14.20
CA TYR A 213 -9.54 9.04 -12.76
C TYR A 213 -11.05 8.91 -12.47
N PRO A 214 -11.59 7.69 -12.40
CA PRO A 214 -13.02 7.47 -12.15
C PRO A 214 -13.36 7.66 -10.67
N ASN A 215 -13.14 8.86 -10.16
CA ASN A 215 -13.39 9.28 -8.79
C ASN A 215 -13.70 10.77 -8.76
N PHE A 216 -14.10 11.29 -7.61
CA PHE A 216 -14.13 12.73 -7.38
C PHE A 216 -12.69 13.22 -7.22
N THR A 217 -12.30 14.18 -8.03
CA THR A 217 -10.96 14.76 -8.02
C THR A 217 -11.05 16.26 -8.38
N TYR A 218 -9.93 16.94 -8.45
CA TYR A 218 -9.86 18.36 -8.82
C TYR A 218 -8.93 18.56 -10.01
N ASP A 219 -9.22 19.57 -10.80
CA ASP A 219 -8.41 19.99 -11.94
C ASP A 219 -7.17 20.80 -11.49
N GLU A 220 -6.34 21.20 -12.43
CA GLU A 220 -5.15 22.04 -12.20
C GLU A 220 -5.44 23.39 -11.51
N ASN A 221 -6.70 23.85 -11.55
CA ASN A 221 -7.16 25.07 -10.90
C ASN A 221 -7.78 24.81 -9.52
N GLY A 222 -7.77 23.56 -9.05
CA GLY A 222 -8.37 23.17 -7.78
C GLY A 222 -9.90 23.05 -7.81
N VAL A 223 -10.51 22.98 -8.99
CA VAL A 223 -11.96 22.84 -9.14
C VAL A 223 -12.33 21.36 -9.11
N TRP A 224 -13.17 20.97 -8.15
CA TRP A 224 -13.65 19.60 -8.02
C TRP A 224 -14.58 19.20 -9.16
N TYR A 225 -14.35 18.01 -9.69
CA TYR A 225 -15.22 17.41 -10.69
C TYR A 225 -15.37 15.90 -10.46
N ASN A 226 -16.40 15.32 -11.08
CA ASN A 226 -16.64 13.88 -11.04
C ASN A 226 -15.94 13.22 -12.23
N GLY A 227 -14.85 12.53 -11.97
CA GLY A 227 -14.05 11.83 -12.99
C GLY A 227 -14.80 10.71 -13.72
N PHE A 228 -15.90 10.17 -13.16
CA PHE A 228 -16.73 9.21 -13.87
C PHE A 228 -17.45 9.80 -15.10
N ASN A 229 -17.61 11.12 -15.16
CA ASN A 229 -18.31 11.81 -16.24
C ASN A 229 -17.38 12.30 -17.35
N THR A 230 -16.10 11.95 -17.32
CA THR A 230 -15.11 12.40 -18.30
C THR A 230 -15.08 11.52 -19.54
N GLN A 231 -14.56 12.06 -20.66
CA GLN A 231 -14.39 11.29 -21.88
C GLN A 231 -13.29 10.23 -21.70
N GLU A 232 -12.24 10.55 -20.95
CA GLU A 232 -11.12 9.66 -20.62
C GLU A 232 -11.62 8.39 -19.91
N THR A 233 -12.52 8.53 -18.96
CA THR A 233 -13.14 7.39 -18.27
C THR A 233 -14.01 6.55 -19.21
N LYS A 234 -14.75 7.18 -20.11
CA LYS A 234 -15.51 6.47 -21.12
C LYS A 234 -14.61 5.68 -22.07
N ASP A 235 -13.52 6.28 -22.51
CA ASP A 235 -12.55 5.63 -23.38
C ASP A 235 -11.85 4.47 -22.67
N ALA A 236 -11.51 4.61 -21.38
CA ALA A 236 -10.98 3.53 -20.54
C ALA A 236 -11.95 2.34 -20.46
N LEU A 237 -13.24 2.62 -20.21
CA LEU A 237 -14.27 1.59 -20.17
C LEU A 237 -14.45 0.88 -21.51
N LEU A 238 -14.32 1.59 -22.62
CA LEU A 238 -14.36 0.98 -23.96
C LEU A 238 -13.14 0.08 -24.21
N ARG A 239 -11.93 0.48 -23.78
CA ARG A 239 -10.73 -0.37 -23.83
C ARG A 239 -10.92 -1.64 -22.99
N LEU A 240 -11.44 -1.53 -21.79
CA LEU A 240 -11.74 -2.67 -20.92
C LEU A 240 -12.80 -3.60 -21.53
N GLN A 241 -13.87 -3.04 -22.07
CA GLN A 241 -14.93 -3.80 -22.73
C GLN A 241 -14.39 -4.59 -23.93
N GLN A 242 -13.55 -3.95 -24.75
CA GLN A 242 -12.92 -4.60 -25.90
C GLN A 242 -12.00 -5.74 -25.46
N ALA A 243 -11.14 -5.49 -24.48
CA ALA A 243 -10.20 -6.49 -23.97
C ALA A 243 -10.89 -7.69 -23.33
N TYR A 244 -12.00 -7.44 -22.66
CA TYR A 244 -12.84 -8.52 -22.11
C TYR A 244 -13.51 -9.34 -23.21
N ALA A 245 -14.02 -8.68 -24.26
CA ALA A 245 -14.62 -9.35 -25.43
C ALA A 245 -13.58 -10.15 -26.24
N ASP A 246 -12.34 -9.66 -26.31
CA ASP A 246 -11.22 -10.36 -26.98
C ASP A 246 -10.63 -11.50 -26.12
N GLY A 247 -11.10 -11.68 -24.87
CA GLY A 247 -10.58 -12.69 -23.95
C GLY A 247 -9.19 -12.37 -23.39
N VAL A 248 -8.74 -11.13 -23.52
CA VAL A 248 -7.39 -10.68 -23.06
C VAL A 248 -7.34 -10.55 -21.52
N ILE A 249 -8.47 -10.17 -20.92
CA ILE A 249 -8.62 -10.08 -19.46
C ILE A 249 -9.16 -11.41 -18.94
N ASP A 250 -8.52 -11.98 -17.92
CA ASP A 250 -9.03 -13.14 -17.21
C ASP A 250 -10.46 -12.87 -16.71
N PRO A 251 -11.45 -13.68 -17.12
CA PRO A 251 -12.85 -13.45 -16.75
C PRO A 251 -13.11 -13.56 -15.25
N GLU A 252 -12.28 -14.28 -14.49
CA GLU A 252 -12.37 -14.36 -13.05
C GLU A 252 -11.96 -13.06 -12.34
N SER A 253 -11.33 -12.11 -13.06
CA SER A 253 -10.96 -10.79 -12.54
C SER A 253 -12.12 -10.02 -11.89
N LEU A 254 -13.36 -10.34 -12.24
CA LEU A 254 -14.54 -9.71 -11.62
C LEU A 254 -14.81 -10.18 -10.20
N THR A 255 -14.30 -11.35 -9.82
CA THR A 255 -14.61 -12.02 -8.55
C THR A 255 -13.40 -12.38 -7.71
N MET A 256 -12.20 -12.36 -8.31
CA MET A 256 -10.96 -12.63 -7.61
C MET A 256 -10.63 -11.53 -6.59
N GLY A 257 -10.15 -11.94 -5.42
CA GLY A 257 -9.45 -11.06 -4.49
C GLY A 257 -7.97 -10.91 -4.82
N THR A 258 -7.29 -10.01 -4.16
CA THR A 258 -5.85 -9.75 -4.35
C THR A 258 -4.99 -11.01 -4.16
N LYS A 259 -5.34 -11.87 -3.21
CA LYS A 259 -4.65 -13.13 -2.97
C LYS A 259 -4.77 -14.06 -4.18
N ASP A 260 -5.97 -14.21 -4.73
CA ASP A 260 -6.26 -15.13 -5.84
C ASP A 260 -5.48 -14.73 -7.10
N VAL A 261 -5.42 -13.42 -7.41
CA VAL A 261 -4.65 -12.89 -8.54
C VAL A 261 -3.16 -13.22 -8.39
N ARG A 262 -2.60 -13.01 -7.20
CA ARG A 262 -1.20 -13.32 -6.93
C ARG A 262 -0.93 -14.82 -7.06
N GLU A 263 -1.81 -15.68 -6.51
CA GLU A 263 -1.67 -17.13 -6.60
C GLU A 263 -1.71 -17.62 -8.04
N LYS A 264 -2.57 -17.05 -8.89
CA LYS A 264 -2.56 -17.32 -10.33
C LYS A 264 -1.24 -16.92 -11.01
N TRP A 265 -0.67 -15.78 -10.62
CA TRP A 265 0.58 -15.30 -11.21
C TRP A 265 1.74 -16.27 -11.02
N TRP A 266 1.90 -16.81 -9.83
CA TRP A 266 3.00 -17.70 -9.49
C TRP A 266 2.62 -19.19 -9.38
N SER A 267 1.44 -19.58 -9.86
CA SER A 267 1.04 -20.99 -9.88
C SER A 267 2.00 -21.84 -10.70
N SER A 268 2.38 -23.02 -10.19
CA SER A 268 3.15 -24.01 -10.95
C SER A 268 2.40 -24.51 -12.18
N ASP A 269 1.07 -24.58 -12.09
CA ASP A 269 0.19 -24.80 -13.24
C ASP A 269 -0.10 -23.42 -13.85
N GLN A 270 0.52 -23.16 -15.01
CA GLN A 270 0.33 -21.90 -15.72
C GLN A 270 -1.00 -21.82 -16.49
N SER A 271 -1.77 -22.91 -16.53
CA SER A 271 -3.14 -22.92 -17.06
C SER A 271 -4.01 -21.90 -16.32
N GLY A 272 -4.65 -21.00 -17.05
CA GLY A 272 -5.39 -19.88 -16.48
C GLY A 272 -4.54 -18.75 -15.90
N SER A 273 -3.21 -18.79 -16.05
CA SER A 273 -2.33 -17.69 -15.64
C SER A 273 -2.32 -16.55 -16.64
N PHE A 274 -1.62 -15.48 -16.35
CA PHE A 274 -1.56 -14.27 -17.16
C PHE A 274 -0.13 -13.72 -17.25
N GLY A 275 0.15 -12.95 -18.32
CA GLY A 275 1.51 -12.56 -18.67
C GLY A 275 1.96 -11.20 -18.15
N ALA A 276 1.04 -10.27 -17.90
CA ALA A 276 1.37 -8.94 -17.42
C ALA A 276 0.60 -8.62 -16.11
N PHE A 277 1.31 -8.08 -15.12
CA PHE A 277 0.77 -7.81 -13.80
C PHE A 277 1.27 -6.46 -13.28
N THR A 278 0.36 -5.53 -13.03
CA THR A 278 0.72 -4.29 -12.36
C THR A 278 0.50 -4.43 -10.86
N TYR A 279 1.58 -4.26 -10.13
CA TYR A 279 1.55 -4.41 -8.68
C TYR A 279 2.59 -3.48 -8.01
N TRP A 280 2.59 -3.45 -6.68
CA TRP A 280 3.51 -2.64 -5.91
C TRP A 280 4.97 -2.99 -6.21
N SER A 281 5.83 -1.98 -6.32
CA SER A 281 7.28 -2.12 -6.53
C SER A 281 8.05 -2.45 -5.23
N GLY A 282 9.36 -2.49 -5.31
CA GLY A 282 10.22 -2.72 -4.16
C GLY A 282 10.06 -4.12 -3.58
N TYR A 283 9.71 -4.22 -2.31
CA TYR A 283 9.57 -5.49 -1.60
C TYR A 283 8.69 -6.52 -2.33
N TRP A 284 7.61 -6.05 -2.99
CA TRP A 284 6.76 -6.93 -3.76
C TRP A 284 7.41 -7.54 -4.99
N ASN A 285 8.38 -6.86 -5.60
CA ASN A 285 9.17 -7.46 -6.67
C ASN A 285 9.88 -8.74 -6.19
N ASP A 286 10.54 -8.67 -5.04
CA ASP A 286 11.24 -9.83 -4.48
C ASP A 286 10.27 -10.94 -4.07
N ASN A 287 9.11 -10.59 -3.51
CA ASN A 287 8.07 -11.54 -3.19
C ASN A 287 7.50 -12.25 -4.41
N LEU A 288 7.26 -11.54 -5.49
CA LEU A 288 6.78 -12.15 -6.75
C LEU A 288 7.81 -13.17 -7.26
N ILE A 289 9.08 -12.79 -7.30
CA ILE A 289 10.20 -13.64 -7.73
C ILE A 289 10.31 -14.87 -6.82
N ASN A 290 10.39 -14.66 -5.51
CA ASN A 290 10.57 -15.74 -4.54
C ASN A 290 9.44 -16.77 -4.60
N ASN A 291 8.19 -16.35 -4.79
CA ASN A 291 7.06 -17.28 -4.90
C ASN A 291 7.03 -18.01 -6.25
N MET A 292 7.44 -17.34 -7.34
CA MET A 292 7.62 -18.02 -8.63
C MET A 292 8.69 -19.11 -8.50
N ASP A 293 9.85 -18.80 -7.93
CA ASP A 293 10.94 -19.77 -7.70
C ASP A 293 10.52 -20.96 -6.84
N LYS A 294 9.82 -20.69 -5.72
CA LYS A 294 9.29 -21.76 -4.84
C LYS A 294 8.36 -22.72 -5.57
N ASN A 295 7.58 -22.19 -6.51
CA ASN A 295 6.63 -22.98 -7.28
C ASN A 295 7.23 -23.57 -8.57
N GLY A 296 8.52 -23.35 -8.83
CA GLY A 296 9.19 -23.84 -10.05
C GLY A 296 8.76 -23.13 -11.33
N VAL A 297 8.23 -21.91 -11.21
CA VAL A 297 7.88 -21.02 -12.35
C VAL A 297 9.09 -20.17 -12.68
N ASP A 298 9.35 -19.96 -13.98
CA ASP A 298 10.40 -19.03 -14.40
C ASP A 298 10.14 -17.62 -13.80
N SER A 299 11.06 -17.16 -12.97
CA SER A 299 10.96 -15.90 -12.24
C SER A 299 11.59 -14.71 -12.96
N GLY A 300 12.01 -14.89 -14.21
CA GLY A 300 12.47 -13.81 -15.08
C GLY A 300 11.34 -12.81 -15.34
N LEU A 301 11.50 -11.58 -14.85
CA LEU A 301 10.51 -10.52 -15.00
C LEU A 301 11.10 -9.32 -15.73
N ALA A 302 10.51 -8.96 -16.85
CA ALA A 302 10.67 -7.64 -17.45
C ALA A 302 9.79 -6.62 -16.69
N ARG A 303 10.11 -5.35 -16.82
CA ARG A 303 9.37 -4.23 -16.23
C ARG A 303 9.08 -3.22 -17.31
N LEU A 304 7.83 -2.80 -17.43
CA LEU A 304 7.44 -1.78 -18.39
C LEU A 304 7.49 -0.39 -17.75
N ALA A 305 7.99 0.57 -18.50
CA ALA A 305 7.75 1.98 -18.21
C ALA A 305 6.26 2.33 -18.42
N PRO A 306 5.77 3.45 -17.87
CA PRO A 306 4.47 3.98 -18.29
C PRO A 306 4.40 4.13 -19.80
N LEU A 307 3.25 3.79 -20.39
CA LEU A 307 3.02 3.96 -21.82
C LEU A 307 2.99 5.46 -22.18
N ALA A 308 3.18 5.76 -23.46
CA ALA A 308 3.21 7.14 -23.97
C ALA A 308 1.92 7.94 -23.64
N GLU A 309 0.81 7.24 -23.44
CA GLU A 309 -0.49 7.83 -23.09
C GLU A 309 -0.70 7.99 -21.57
N MET A 310 0.32 7.68 -20.75
CA MET A 310 0.22 7.71 -19.29
C MET A 310 1.17 8.74 -18.71
N ASP A 311 0.70 9.53 -17.75
CA ASP A 311 1.56 10.45 -16.97
C ASP A 311 2.48 9.71 -15.98
N GLY A 312 2.11 8.50 -15.60
CA GLY A 312 2.87 7.66 -14.69
C GLY A 312 2.05 6.53 -14.08
N TYR A 313 2.68 5.80 -13.16
CA TYR A 313 1.99 4.84 -12.32
C TYR A 313 1.51 5.49 -11.03
N LEU A 314 0.38 5.02 -10.50
CA LEU A 314 -0.13 5.47 -9.22
C LEU A 314 0.82 5.10 -8.08
N ASN A 315 0.99 6.03 -7.15
CA ASN A 315 1.60 5.76 -5.86
C ASN A 315 0.54 5.21 -4.90
N ARG A 316 1.01 4.39 -3.97
CA ARG A 316 0.18 3.97 -2.85
C ARG A 316 -0.12 5.17 -1.95
N GLU A 317 -1.37 5.29 -1.52
CA GLU A 317 -1.70 6.22 -0.45
C GLU A 317 -0.83 5.95 0.77
N SER A 318 -0.23 7.01 1.29
CA SER A 318 0.51 6.91 2.54
C SER A 318 -0.47 6.95 3.71
N PRO A 319 -0.47 5.94 4.57
CA PRO A 319 -1.27 6.00 5.78
C PRO A 319 -0.79 7.11 6.71
N VAL A 320 -1.69 7.62 7.53
CA VAL A 320 -1.44 8.76 8.42
C VAL A 320 -1.51 8.30 9.87
N TYR A 321 -0.44 8.55 10.62
CA TYR A 321 -0.40 8.33 12.06
C TYR A 321 -1.02 9.53 12.76
N CYS A 322 -2.01 9.29 13.60
CA CYS A 322 -2.77 10.30 14.32
C CYS A 322 -2.72 10.05 15.81
N ILE A 323 -2.79 11.12 16.61
CA ILE A 323 -3.00 11.07 18.05
C ILE A 323 -4.48 11.33 18.30
N ILE A 324 -5.09 10.54 19.17
CA ILE A 324 -6.48 10.75 19.57
C ILE A 324 -6.52 11.84 20.64
N ASP A 325 -7.38 12.83 20.43
CA ASP A 325 -7.70 13.87 21.41
C ASP A 325 -8.61 13.28 22.49
N ASP A 326 -8.23 13.37 23.77
CA ASP A 326 -9.05 12.84 24.86
C ASP A 326 -10.21 13.76 25.27
N GLY A 327 -10.22 14.97 24.71
CA GLY A 327 -11.32 15.93 24.85
C GLY A 327 -11.36 16.65 26.19
N ASP A 328 -10.31 16.58 27.01
CA ASP A 328 -10.28 17.25 28.33
C ASP A 328 -9.87 18.73 28.24
N GLY A 329 -9.31 19.16 27.08
CA GLY A 329 -8.89 20.51 26.79
C GLY A 329 -7.52 20.88 27.38
N ASP A 330 -6.73 19.88 27.80
CA ASP A 330 -5.33 20.01 28.21
C ASP A 330 -4.43 19.17 27.31
N ASP A 331 -3.79 19.78 26.33
CA ASP A 331 -2.96 19.11 25.32
C ASP A 331 -1.65 18.49 25.86
N SER A 332 -1.41 18.52 27.17
CA SER A 332 -0.13 18.06 27.75
C SER A 332 0.11 16.56 27.57
N ARG A 333 -0.95 15.77 27.56
CA ARG A 333 -0.88 14.32 27.29
C ARG A 333 -0.58 14.06 25.81
N GLU A 334 -1.27 14.69 24.92
CA GLU A 334 -1.10 14.56 23.47
C GLU A 334 0.30 15.03 23.05
N GLN A 335 0.78 16.13 23.62
CA GLN A 335 2.16 16.61 23.41
C GLN A 335 3.19 15.58 23.90
N ALA A 336 2.98 14.97 25.07
CA ALA A 336 3.87 13.92 25.57
C ALA A 336 3.88 12.68 24.67
N ILE A 337 2.74 12.31 24.09
CA ILE A 337 2.64 11.22 23.10
C ILE A 337 3.35 11.62 21.81
N PHE A 338 3.19 12.85 21.34
CA PHE A 338 3.88 13.37 20.18
C PHE A 338 5.41 13.29 20.36
N ASP A 339 5.92 13.75 21.49
CA ASP A 339 7.35 13.72 21.80
C ASP A 339 7.86 12.27 21.87
N ALA A 340 7.10 11.37 22.47
CA ALA A 340 7.49 9.97 22.60
C ALA A 340 7.46 9.21 21.28
N VAL A 341 6.48 9.44 20.43
CA VAL A 341 6.25 8.65 19.22
C VAL A 341 6.85 9.34 17.99
N PHE A 342 6.49 10.59 17.73
CA PHE A 342 6.84 11.24 16.48
C PHE A 342 8.22 11.90 16.53
N GLU A 343 8.54 12.65 17.58
CA GLU A 343 9.86 13.27 17.71
C GLU A 343 10.97 12.21 17.72
N THR A 344 10.81 11.12 18.47
CA THR A 344 11.82 10.07 18.55
C THR A 344 11.92 9.23 17.28
N MET A 345 10.80 8.94 16.59
CA MET A 345 10.81 8.19 15.32
C MET A 345 11.53 8.96 14.22
N PHE A 346 11.21 10.24 14.06
CA PHE A 346 11.72 11.05 12.96
C PHE A 346 13.09 11.68 13.26
N ASP A 347 13.50 11.77 14.50
CA ASP A 347 14.84 12.25 14.90
C ASP A 347 15.93 11.14 14.84
N GLY A 348 15.57 9.96 14.38
CA GLY A 348 16.49 8.84 14.18
C GLY A 348 16.91 8.13 15.48
N VAL A 349 16.24 8.39 16.59
CA VAL A 349 16.47 7.71 17.88
C VAL A 349 16.01 6.25 17.81
N ILE A 350 14.94 5.99 17.06
CA ILE A 350 14.43 4.65 16.83
C ILE A 350 14.66 4.29 15.36
N PRO A 351 15.18 3.09 15.07
CA PRO A 351 15.19 2.60 13.69
C PRO A 351 13.76 2.63 13.16
N ASP A 352 13.59 3.21 11.96
CA ASP A 352 12.30 3.25 11.28
C ASP A 352 11.61 1.89 11.36
N PRO A 353 10.40 1.76 11.91
CA PRO A 353 9.68 0.50 11.97
C PRO A 353 9.43 -0.12 10.59
N ILE A 354 9.51 0.69 9.52
CA ILE A 354 9.47 0.22 8.13
C ILE A 354 10.82 -0.39 7.70
N SER A 355 11.94 0.01 8.31
CA SER A 355 13.26 -0.56 8.01
C SER A 355 13.50 -1.94 8.65
N TYR A 356 12.58 -2.42 9.47
CA TYR A 356 12.61 -3.79 10.00
C TYR A 356 12.54 -4.89 8.94
N SER A 357 12.18 -4.54 7.70
CA SER A 357 12.30 -5.46 6.56
C SER A 357 13.74 -5.87 6.23
N GLN A 358 14.76 -5.24 6.84
CA GLN A 358 16.17 -5.56 6.59
C GLN A 358 16.82 -6.47 7.64
N VAL A 359 16.13 -6.83 8.69
CA VAL A 359 16.62 -7.81 9.66
C VAL A 359 16.01 -9.18 9.37
N SER A 360 16.39 -9.76 8.22
CA SER A 360 16.23 -11.21 8.04
C SER A 360 17.15 -11.90 9.04
N PRO A 361 16.67 -12.88 9.81
CA PRO A 361 17.58 -13.77 10.52
C PRO A 361 18.34 -14.58 9.47
N SER A 362 19.66 -14.48 9.53
CA SER A 362 20.61 -15.35 8.82
C SER A 362 20.45 -16.79 9.30
#